data_d7cf4985caaba5bad560b169dc85423c
#
_entry.id   d7cf4985caaba5bad560b169dc85423c
#
_cell.length_a   1.000
_cell.length_b   1.000
_cell.length_c   1.000
_cell.angle_alpha   90.00
_cell.angle_beta   90.00
_cell.angle_gamma   90.00
#
_symmetry.space_group_name_H-M   'P 1'
#
loop_
_entity.id
_entity.type
_entity.pdbx_description
1 polymer ?
#
loop_
_entity_poly.entity_id
_entity_poly.type
_entity_poly.pdbx_seq_one_letter_code
_entity_poly.pdbx_strand_id
1 'polypeptide(L)'
;MLILRLSVERKSVFTKVKSEIVNLKSEIASLPVMEDFYTLQGEGFHQGKAAYFIRLGGCDVGCVWCDVKDSWDAEKHPKLKVESLKLKVKETPAEIVVITGGEPLMHDLTELTKELQAAGLKTHIETSGAHPLSGSWDWICLSPKKFKAPLAGIVPLANELKIVVFNKSDFDWAEKYAALTSPTCKLFLQPEWDKASEITPLIIEYIKAHPQWELSLQIHKYINVP
;
A
#
# COMPACT_ATOMS: atom_id res chain seq x y z
N MET A 1 -42.55 -13.18 -30.84
CA MET A 1 -41.89 -11.85 -30.80
C MET A 1 -42.06 -11.11 -29.47
N LEU A 2 -43.11 -11.31 -28.70
CA LEU A 2 -43.35 -10.64 -27.40
C LEU A 2 -42.44 -11.09 -26.27
N ILE A 3 -42.11 -12.39 -26.18
CA ILE A 3 -41.30 -13.01 -25.11
C ILE A 3 -39.81 -12.52 -25.16
N LEU A 4 -39.28 -12.29 -26.35
CA LEU A 4 -37.91 -11.78 -26.52
C LEU A 4 -37.76 -10.32 -26.08
N ARG A 5 -38.75 -9.45 -26.28
CA ARG A 5 -38.74 -8.08 -25.81
C ARG A 5 -38.75 -7.97 -24.29
N LEU A 6 -39.55 -8.77 -23.61
CA LEU A 6 -39.63 -8.80 -22.14
C LEU A 6 -38.30 -9.28 -21.48
N SER A 7 -37.54 -10.17 -22.13
CA SER A 7 -36.25 -10.64 -21.62
C SER A 7 -35.13 -9.61 -21.77
N VAL A 8 -35.16 -8.78 -22.82
CA VAL A 8 -34.18 -7.72 -23.04
C VAL A 8 -34.43 -6.54 -22.09
N GLU A 9 -35.71 -6.17 -21.88
CA GLU A 9 -36.05 -5.10 -20.93
C GLU A 9 -35.71 -5.49 -19.48
N ARG A 10 -35.98 -6.73 -19.07
CA ARG A 10 -35.58 -7.21 -17.73
C ARG A 10 -34.06 -7.17 -17.54
N LYS A 11 -33.25 -7.56 -18.53
CA LYS A 11 -31.79 -7.49 -18.46
C LYS A 11 -31.31 -6.05 -18.37
N SER A 12 -31.89 -5.12 -19.12
CA SER A 12 -31.56 -3.69 -19.09
C SER A 12 -31.87 -3.07 -17.73
N VAL A 13 -33.06 -3.34 -17.16
CA VAL A 13 -33.43 -2.86 -15.82
C VAL A 13 -32.53 -3.45 -14.75
N PHE A 14 -32.18 -4.74 -14.81
CA PHE A 14 -31.28 -5.37 -13.85
C PHE A 14 -29.87 -4.78 -13.91
N THR A 15 -29.38 -4.47 -15.11
CA THR A 15 -28.05 -3.83 -15.31
C THR A 15 -28.05 -2.42 -14.75
N LYS A 16 -29.14 -1.66 -15.00
CA LYS A 16 -29.27 -0.29 -14.49
C LYS A 16 -29.37 -0.24 -12.95
N VAL A 17 -30.20 -1.10 -12.35
CA VAL A 17 -30.31 -1.21 -10.89
C VAL A 17 -29.00 -1.67 -10.26
N LYS A 18 -28.28 -2.60 -10.89
CA LYS A 18 -26.96 -3.05 -10.41
C LYS A 18 -25.90 -1.93 -10.47
N SER A 19 -25.90 -1.10 -11.51
CA SER A 19 -25.03 0.06 -11.61
C SER A 19 -25.40 1.15 -10.61
N GLU A 20 -26.68 1.40 -10.34
CA GLU A 20 -27.15 2.36 -9.33
C GLU A 20 -26.79 1.90 -7.91
N ILE A 21 -26.92 0.61 -7.60
CA ILE A 21 -26.49 0.03 -6.29
C ILE A 21 -24.98 0.12 -6.13
N VAL A 22 -24.20 -0.11 -7.18
CA VAL A 22 -22.74 0.03 -7.16
C VAL A 22 -22.35 1.49 -6.93
N ASN A 23 -23.00 2.44 -7.62
CA ASN A 23 -22.75 3.87 -7.43
C ASN A 23 -23.14 4.34 -6.00
N LEU A 24 -24.27 3.87 -5.45
CA LEU A 24 -24.67 4.15 -4.08
C LEU A 24 -23.67 3.58 -3.04
N LYS A 25 -23.08 2.43 -3.32
CA LYS A 25 -22.03 1.85 -2.43
C LYS A 25 -20.73 2.65 -2.48
N SER A 26 -20.29 3.11 -3.66
CA SER A 26 -19.09 3.93 -3.79
C SER A 26 -19.26 5.32 -3.15
N GLU A 27 -20.47 5.88 -3.19
CA GLU A 27 -20.78 7.13 -2.48
C GLU A 27 -20.80 6.98 -0.95
N ILE A 28 -21.04 5.77 -0.44
CA ILE A 28 -21.12 5.48 1.00
C ILE A 28 -19.76 5.03 1.55
N ALA A 29 -18.92 4.37 0.73
CA ALA A 29 -17.61 3.89 1.16
C ALA A 29 -16.73 5.06 1.61
N SER A 30 -16.29 5.03 2.85
CA SER A 30 -15.42 6.03 3.45
C SER A 30 -14.30 5.37 4.24
N LEU A 31 -13.13 5.99 4.24
CA LEU A 31 -11.92 5.49 4.89
C LEU A 31 -11.36 6.57 5.84
N PRO A 32 -10.83 6.21 7.00
CA PRO A 32 -10.15 7.14 7.88
C PRO A 32 -8.83 7.56 7.22
N VAL A 33 -8.71 8.81 6.82
CA VAL A 33 -7.54 9.35 6.14
C VAL A 33 -6.79 10.28 7.07
N MET A 34 -5.56 9.91 7.43
CA MET A 34 -4.69 10.76 8.23
C MET A 34 -4.21 11.96 7.41
N GLU A 35 -3.75 11.70 6.20
CA GLU A 35 -3.28 12.71 5.26
C GLU A 35 -3.33 12.17 3.83
N ASP A 36 -3.38 13.08 2.86
CA ASP A 36 -3.25 12.76 1.45
C ASP A 36 -2.48 13.89 0.74
N PHE A 37 -1.53 13.54 -0.15
CA PHE A 37 -0.67 14.51 -0.81
C PHE A 37 -0.03 13.96 -2.09
N TYR A 38 0.35 14.86 -3.00
CA TYR A 38 1.10 14.56 -4.21
C TYR A 38 2.58 14.89 -4.01
N THR A 39 3.47 13.91 -4.18
CA THR A 39 4.90 14.03 -3.97
C THR A 39 5.70 13.00 -4.78
N LEU A 40 6.92 12.68 -4.36
CA LEU A 40 7.76 11.62 -4.91
C LEU A 40 7.71 10.39 -4.00
N GLN A 41 7.63 9.17 -4.59
CA GLN A 41 7.90 7.96 -3.83
C GLN A 41 9.35 8.00 -3.32
N GLY A 42 9.50 7.98 -2.01
CA GLY A 42 10.80 8.14 -1.36
C GLY A 42 11.54 6.84 -1.09
N GLU A 43 10.94 5.66 -1.37
CA GLU A 43 11.44 4.36 -0.94
C GLU A 43 11.28 3.29 -2.03
N GLY A 44 12.11 2.24 -1.94
CA GLY A 44 11.96 1.01 -2.72
C GLY A 44 12.09 1.16 -4.22
N PHE A 45 11.47 0.25 -4.96
CA PHE A 45 11.64 0.13 -6.41
C PHE A 45 11.16 1.35 -7.20
N HIS A 46 10.13 2.02 -6.72
CA HIS A 46 9.56 3.20 -7.39
C HIS A 46 10.13 4.53 -6.89
N GLN A 47 11.23 4.50 -6.14
CA GLN A 47 11.89 5.70 -5.63
C GLN A 47 12.13 6.74 -6.73
N GLY A 48 11.78 8.00 -6.45
CA GLY A 48 11.88 9.12 -7.37
C GLY A 48 10.71 9.28 -8.34
N LYS A 49 9.74 8.35 -8.36
CA LYS A 49 8.53 8.49 -9.18
C LYS A 49 7.53 9.42 -8.50
N ALA A 50 6.91 10.29 -9.31
CA ALA A 50 5.79 11.11 -8.83
C ALA A 50 4.59 10.20 -8.50
N ALA A 51 4.00 10.38 -7.32
CA ALA A 51 2.88 9.59 -6.85
C ALA A 51 1.97 10.39 -5.92
N TYR A 52 0.70 10.05 -5.90
CA TYR A 52 -0.25 10.55 -4.91
C TYR A 52 -0.35 9.55 -3.76
N PHE A 53 -0.10 10.03 -2.55
CA PHE A 53 -0.19 9.21 -1.35
C PHE A 53 -1.52 9.40 -0.64
N ILE A 54 -2.09 8.29 -0.18
CA ILE A 54 -3.25 8.25 0.71
C ILE A 54 -2.82 7.46 1.94
N ARG A 55 -2.59 8.18 3.05
CA ARG A 55 -2.21 7.58 4.33
C ARG A 55 -3.44 7.36 5.20
N LEU A 56 -3.76 6.09 5.45
CA LEU A 56 -4.92 5.71 6.26
C LEU A 56 -4.56 5.68 7.75
N GLY A 57 -5.54 6.02 8.60
CA GLY A 57 -5.49 5.77 10.03
C GLY A 57 -5.90 4.34 10.37
N GLY A 58 -5.40 3.85 11.50
CA GLY A 58 -5.60 2.50 12.01
C GLY A 58 -4.36 1.61 11.84
N CYS A 59 -3.77 1.15 12.96
CA CYS A 59 -2.68 0.18 12.96
C CYS A 59 -2.67 -0.63 14.25
N ASP A 60 -2.65 -1.94 14.14
CA ASP A 60 -2.55 -2.87 15.25
C ASP A 60 -1.25 -3.70 15.26
N VAL A 61 -0.27 -3.29 14.44
CA VAL A 61 1.03 -3.99 14.32
C VAL A 61 1.94 -3.70 15.51
N GLY A 62 1.93 -2.47 16.04
CA GLY A 62 2.61 -2.12 17.28
C GLY A 62 4.13 -1.97 17.20
N CYS A 63 4.68 -1.49 16.07
CA CYS A 63 6.12 -1.28 15.90
C CYS A 63 6.65 -0.21 16.87
N VAL A 64 7.56 -0.57 17.77
CA VAL A 64 8.12 0.36 18.78
C VAL A 64 8.85 1.55 18.16
N TRP A 65 9.48 1.36 16.99
CA TRP A 65 10.21 2.34 16.21
C TRP A 65 9.38 2.99 15.07
N CYS A 66 8.04 2.90 15.15
CA CYS A 66 7.17 3.53 14.16
C CYS A 66 7.38 5.06 14.15
N ASP A 67 7.63 5.61 12.97
CA ASP A 67 7.80 7.05 12.74
C ASP A 67 6.46 7.78 12.50
N VAL A 68 5.34 7.04 12.40
CA VAL A 68 3.99 7.57 12.14
C VAL A 68 2.99 7.03 13.17
N LYS A 69 3.30 7.15 14.46
CA LYS A 69 2.44 6.63 15.55
C LYS A 69 1.05 7.30 15.59
N ASP A 70 0.94 8.52 15.08
CA ASP A 70 -0.35 9.22 14.99
C ASP A 70 -1.36 8.48 14.10
N SER A 71 -0.88 7.64 13.16
CA SER A 71 -1.73 6.80 12.32
C SER A 71 -2.37 5.60 13.04
N TRP A 72 -1.98 5.28 14.28
CA TRP A 72 -2.43 4.06 14.94
C TRP A 72 -3.92 4.06 15.29
N ASP A 73 -4.47 5.21 15.63
CA ASP A 73 -5.86 5.36 16.02
C ASP A 73 -6.70 5.90 14.85
N ALA A 74 -7.48 5.02 14.22
CA ALA A 74 -8.34 5.37 13.09
C ALA A 74 -9.40 6.43 13.44
N GLU A 75 -9.89 6.47 14.68
CA GLU A 75 -10.96 7.38 15.09
C GLU A 75 -10.47 8.84 15.24
N LYS A 76 -9.17 9.08 15.28
CA LYS A 76 -8.59 10.42 15.28
C LYS A 76 -8.60 11.11 13.90
N HIS A 77 -8.89 10.35 12.84
CA HIS A 77 -8.76 10.82 11.47
C HIS A 77 -10.12 10.97 10.79
N PRO A 78 -10.29 11.99 9.94
CA PRO A 78 -11.54 12.21 9.24
C PRO A 78 -11.84 11.05 8.28
N LYS A 79 -13.11 10.65 8.21
CA LYS A 79 -13.59 9.67 7.23
C LYS A 79 -13.86 10.39 5.91
N LEU A 80 -13.04 10.13 4.89
CA LEU A 80 -13.21 10.67 3.55
C LEU A 80 -13.89 9.64 2.64
N LYS A 81 -14.82 10.11 1.81
CA LYS A 81 -15.47 9.28 0.81
C LYS A 81 -14.48 8.87 -0.29
N VAL A 82 -14.59 7.66 -0.78
CA VAL A 82 -13.77 7.13 -1.89
C VAL A 82 -13.85 8.04 -3.11
N GLU A 83 -15.04 8.53 -3.46
CA GLU A 83 -15.20 9.46 -4.58
C GLU A 83 -14.44 10.77 -4.37
N SER A 84 -14.44 11.32 -3.16
CA SER A 84 -13.67 12.53 -2.84
C SER A 84 -12.16 12.33 -2.97
N LEU A 85 -11.65 11.17 -2.54
CA LEU A 85 -10.24 10.80 -2.71
C LEU A 85 -9.87 10.71 -4.20
N LYS A 86 -10.70 10.02 -5.01
CA LYS A 86 -10.50 9.94 -6.46
C LYS A 86 -10.45 11.33 -7.12
N LEU A 87 -11.35 12.24 -6.74
CA LEU A 87 -11.36 13.59 -7.28
C LEU A 87 -10.08 14.35 -6.95
N LYS A 88 -9.61 14.30 -5.68
CA LYS A 88 -8.34 14.93 -5.27
C LYS A 88 -7.14 14.39 -6.07
N VAL A 89 -7.05 13.08 -6.28
CA VAL A 89 -5.99 12.49 -7.10
C VAL A 89 -6.03 13.05 -8.52
N LYS A 90 -7.23 13.17 -9.12
CA LYS A 90 -7.42 13.68 -10.50
C LYS A 90 -7.15 15.18 -10.67
N GLU A 91 -7.06 15.93 -9.59
CA GLU A 91 -6.59 17.33 -9.61
C GLU A 91 -5.08 17.45 -9.81
N THR A 92 -4.35 16.31 -9.75
CA THR A 92 -2.91 16.24 -9.94
C THR A 92 -2.55 15.44 -11.20
N PRO A 93 -1.33 15.55 -11.74
CA PRO A 93 -0.86 14.73 -12.85
C PRO A 93 -0.38 13.34 -12.40
N ALA A 94 -0.77 12.84 -11.22
CA ALA A 94 -0.37 11.54 -10.72
C ALA A 94 -0.88 10.41 -11.62
N GLU A 95 -0.01 9.47 -11.95
CA GLU A 95 -0.36 8.19 -12.60
C GLU A 95 -0.37 7.04 -11.59
N ILE A 96 0.31 7.21 -10.46
CA ILE A 96 0.46 6.24 -9.38
C ILE A 96 -0.21 6.77 -8.12
N VAL A 97 -1.02 5.93 -7.47
CA VAL A 97 -1.58 6.19 -6.14
C VAL A 97 -1.03 5.15 -5.18
N VAL A 98 -0.34 5.61 -4.14
CA VAL A 98 0.20 4.75 -3.08
C VAL A 98 -0.73 4.81 -1.88
N ILE A 99 -1.34 3.69 -1.56
CA ILE A 99 -2.13 3.51 -0.35
C ILE A 99 -1.21 2.97 0.74
N THR A 100 -1.07 3.73 1.80
CA THR A 100 -0.20 3.47 2.94
C THR A 100 -0.89 3.86 4.24
N GLY A 101 -0.18 4.03 5.33
CA GLY A 101 -0.75 4.58 6.55
C GLY A 101 -0.21 3.94 7.81
N GLY A 102 -1.08 3.60 8.75
CA GLY A 102 -0.83 2.63 9.78
C GLY A 102 -0.68 1.24 9.17
N GLU A 103 -1.75 0.46 9.15
CA GLU A 103 -1.84 -0.77 8.35
C GLU A 103 -3.07 -0.69 7.43
N PRO A 104 -2.90 -0.40 6.13
CA PRO A 104 -4.02 -0.13 5.24
C PRO A 104 -4.97 -1.33 5.08
N LEU A 105 -4.47 -2.57 5.20
CA LEU A 105 -5.29 -3.79 5.09
C LEU A 105 -6.20 -4.05 6.31
N MET A 106 -6.18 -3.20 7.35
CA MET A 106 -7.24 -3.18 8.35
C MET A 106 -8.59 -2.73 7.77
N HIS A 107 -8.58 -2.13 6.58
CA HIS A 107 -9.76 -1.63 5.88
C HIS A 107 -10.04 -2.43 4.61
N ASP A 108 -11.31 -2.47 4.20
CA ASP A 108 -11.65 -3.00 2.86
C ASP A 108 -11.36 -1.93 1.80
N LEU A 109 -10.36 -2.19 0.97
CA LEU A 109 -9.87 -1.29 -0.07
C LEU A 109 -10.44 -1.62 -1.46
N THR A 110 -11.37 -2.56 -1.55
CA THR A 110 -11.93 -3.06 -2.81
C THR A 110 -12.54 -1.94 -3.64
N GLU A 111 -13.37 -1.09 -3.03
CA GLU A 111 -14.04 -0.02 -3.77
C GLU A 111 -13.06 1.11 -4.12
N LEU A 112 -12.13 1.48 -3.22
CA LEU A 112 -11.12 2.50 -3.50
C LEU A 112 -10.27 2.12 -4.71
N THR A 113 -9.70 0.91 -4.70
CA THR A 113 -8.83 0.47 -5.80
C THR A 113 -9.57 0.35 -7.12
N LYS A 114 -10.81 -0.15 -7.09
CA LYS A 114 -11.67 -0.23 -8.26
C LYS A 114 -11.93 1.15 -8.89
N GLU A 115 -12.27 2.15 -8.07
CA GLU A 115 -12.55 3.51 -8.55
C GLU A 115 -11.29 4.21 -9.10
N LEU A 116 -10.13 4.00 -8.45
CA LEU A 116 -8.85 4.53 -8.92
C LEU A 116 -8.44 3.89 -10.26
N GLN A 117 -8.52 2.56 -10.37
CA GLN A 117 -8.18 1.84 -11.61
C GLN A 117 -9.15 2.17 -12.75
N ALA A 118 -10.44 2.32 -12.46
CA ALA A 118 -11.43 2.79 -13.46
C ALA A 118 -11.14 4.20 -13.96
N ALA A 119 -10.45 5.02 -13.17
CA ALA A 119 -9.98 6.35 -13.57
C ALA A 119 -8.63 6.33 -14.33
N GLY A 120 -8.06 5.15 -14.62
CA GLY A 120 -6.80 4.96 -15.33
C GLY A 120 -5.55 5.07 -14.45
N LEU A 121 -5.69 5.06 -13.11
CA LEU A 121 -4.60 5.20 -12.16
C LEU A 121 -4.04 3.82 -11.77
N LYS A 122 -2.74 3.73 -11.54
CA LYS A 122 -2.07 2.55 -11.00
C LYS A 122 -2.14 2.58 -9.48
N THR A 123 -2.56 1.46 -8.90
CA THR A 123 -2.74 1.30 -7.46
C THR A 123 -1.59 0.53 -6.85
N HIS A 124 -0.87 1.17 -5.92
CA HIS A 124 0.21 0.58 -5.14
C HIS A 124 -0.19 0.51 -3.68
N ILE A 125 0.25 -0.52 -2.97
CA ILE A 125 0.06 -0.64 -1.52
C ILE A 125 1.39 -0.82 -0.81
N GLU A 126 1.54 -0.15 0.34
CA GLU A 126 2.59 -0.44 1.33
C GLU A 126 1.93 -1.03 2.58
N THR A 127 2.23 -2.28 2.89
CA THR A 127 1.58 -3.02 3.98
C THR A 127 2.57 -3.93 4.72
N SER A 128 2.30 -4.17 6.00
CA SER A 128 2.98 -5.24 6.75
C SER A 128 2.50 -6.63 6.35
N GLY A 129 1.36 -6.74 5.68
CA GLY A 129 0.72 -8.01 5.31
C GLY A 129 0.05 -8.74 6.46
N ALA A 130 -0.16 -8.09 7.60
CA ALA A 130 -0.71 -8.71 8.82
C ALA A 130 -2.21 -8.97 8.75
N HIS A 131 -2.89 -8.50 7.69
CA HIS A 131 -4.32 -8.66 7.43
C HIS A 131 -4.59 -9.24 6.04
N PRO A 132 -5.78 -9.79 5.79
CA PRO A 132 -6.16 -10.29 4.47
C PRO A 132 -6.07 -9.21 3.39
N LEU A 133 -5.52 -9.58 2.24
CA LEU A 133 -5.44 -8.66 1.10
C LEU A 133 -6.84 -8.37 0.55
N SER A 134 -7.24 -7.10 0.57
CA SER A 134 -8.43 -6.58 -0.11
C SER A 134 -8.03 -5.61 -1.22
N GLY A 135 -8.90 -5.41 -2.20
CA GLY A 135 -8.62 -4.55 -3.34
C GLY A 135 -7.83 -5.21 -4.46
N SER A 136 -7.54 -4.43 -5.52
CA SER A 136 -6.79 -4.84 -6.70
C SER A 136 -5.55 -3.95 -6.84
N TRP A 137 -4.38 -4.55 -7.07
CA TRP A 137 -3.10 -3.87 -6.94
C TRP A 137 -2.23 -4.09 -8.17
N ASP A 138 -1.67 -3.01 -8.70
CA ASP A 138 -0.62 -3.05 -9.71
C ASP A 138 0.76 -3.29 -9.08
N TRP A 139 0.92 -2.90 -7.80
CA TRP A 139 2.16 -3.09 -7.04
C TRP A 139 1.89 -3.32 -5.57
N ILE A 140 2.45 -4.40 -5.03
CA ILE A 140 2.39 -4.74 -3.60
C ILE A 140 3.80 -4.64 -3.01
N CYS A 141 4.06 -3.58 -2.22
CA CYS A 141 5.23 -3.48 -1.36
C CYS A 141 4.89 -4.12 -0.01
N LEU A 142 5.41 -5.29 0.23
CA LEU A 142 5.28 -6.02 1.50
C LEU A 142 6.45 -5.67 2.42
N SER A 143 6.15 -5.10 3.57
CA SER A 143 7.14 -4.76 4.59
C SER A 143 6.83 -5.48 5.91
N PRO A 144 7.13 -6.77 6.03
CA PRO A 144 6.75 -7.60 7.18
C PRO A 144 7.43 -7.13 8.47
N LYS A 145 6.67 -7.17 9.56
CA LYS A 145 7.11 -6.71 10.88
C LYS A 145 7.17 -7.86 11.87
N LYS A 146 8.20 -7.90 12.72
CA LYS A 146 8.35 -8.93 13.75
C LYS A 146 7.27 -8.85 14.85
N PHE A 147 6.67 -7.68 15.02
CA PHE A 147 5.62 -7.43 16.03
C PHE A 147 4.30 -8.12 15.68
N LYS A 148 3.98 -8.21 14.39
CA LYS A 148 2.85 -8.95 13.86
C LYS A 148 3.23 -9.50 12.48
N ALA A 149 3.45 -10.80 12.40
CA ALA A 149 3.90 -11.45 11.17
C ALA A 149 2.86 -11.34 10.06
N PRO A 150 3.29 -11.27 8.78
CA PRO A 150 2.37 -11.27 7.64
C PRO A 150 1.65 -12.61 7.51
N LEU A 151 0.47 -12.57 6.93
CA LEU A 151 -0.25 -13.78 6.54
C LEU A 151 0.51 -14.50 5.41
N ALA A 152 0.62 -15.83 5.52
CA ALA A 152 1.40 -16.63 4.55
C ALA A 152 0.92 -16.45 3.10
N GLY A 153 -0.39 -16.22 2.88
CA GLY A 153 -0.96 -16.07 1.56
C GLY A 153 -0.61 -14.76 0.84
N ILE A 154 -0.13 -13.72 1.55
CA ILE A 154 0.23 -12.45 0.92
C ILE A 154 1.68 -12.43 0.42
N VAL A 155 2.58 -13.18 1.07
CA VAL A 155 4.02 -13.15 0.79
C VAL A 155 4.35 -13.47 -0.66
N PRO A 156 3.77 -14.53 -1.29
CA PRO A 156 4.03 -14.84 -2.69
C PRO A 156 3.48 -13.82 -3.68
N LEU A 157 2.56 -12.95 -3.26
CA LEU A 157 1.93 -11.93 -4.10
C LEU A 157 2.73 -10.63 -4.14
N ALA A 158 3.75 -10.48 -3.29
CA ALA A 158 4.56 -9.28 -3.21
C ALA A 158 5.35 -9.05 -4.51
N ASN A 159 5.26 -7.84 -5.06
CA ASN A 159 6.13 -7.36 -6.13
C ASN A 159 7.46 -6.86 -5.55
N GLU A 160 7.42 -6.39 -4.31
CA GLU A 160 8.53 -5.84 -3.56
C GLU A 160 8.48 -6.32 -2.11
N LEU A 161 9.59 -6.84 -1.61
CA LEU A 161 9.82 -7.13 -0.20
C LEU A 161 10.78 -6.10 0.36
N LYS A 162 10.32 -5.24 1.27
CA LYS A 162 11.11 -4.18 1.90
C LYS A 162 11.24 -4.45 3.39
N ILE A 163 12.43 -4.83 3.83
CA ILE A 163 12.72 -5.12 5.24
C ILE A 163 13.35 -3.90 5.89
N VAL A 164 12.69 -3.37 6.92
CA VAL A 164 13.27 -2.35 7.79
C VAL A 164 14.23 -3.04 8.76
N VAL A 165 15.50 -2.69 8.68
CA VAL A 165 16.57 -3.24 9.51
C VAL A 165 16.81 -2.31 10.70
N PHE A 166 16.47 -2.79 11.89
CA PHE A 166 16.68 -2.12 13.18
C PHE A 166 17.89 -2.69 13.91
N ASN A 167 18.20 -3.98 13.70
CA ASN A 167 19.34 -4.67 14.26
C ASN A 167 19.75 -5.87 13.39
N LYS A 168 20.87 -6.51 13.71
CA LYS A 168 21.44 -7.64 12.93
C LYS A 168 20.50 -8.83 12.75
N SER A 169 19.61 -9.10 13.70
CA SER A 169 18.67 -10.22 13.57
C SER A 169 17.60 -10.00 12.50
N ASP A 170 17.51 -8.79 11.93
CA ASP A 170 16.59 -8.49 10.86
C ASP A 170 17.05 -9.03 9.50
N PHE A 171 18.34 -9.35 9.35
CA PHE A 171 18.84 -10.06 8.16
C PHE A 171 18.31 -11.49 8.08
N ASP A 172 18.26 -12.22 9.20
CA ASP A 172 17.65 -13.56 9.23
C ASP A 172 16.15 -13.49 8.93
N TRP A 173 15.48 -12.44 9.41
CA TRP A 173 14.08 -12.17 9.10
C TRP A 173 13.88 -11.87 7.62
N ALA A 174 14.80 -11.12 7.01
CA ALA A 174 14.80 -10.81 5.59
C ALA A 174 14.91 -12.07 4.74
N GLU A 175 15.90 -12.93 4.99
CA GLU A 175 16.09 -14.17 4.24
C GLU A 175 14.91 -15.13 4.40
N LYS A 176 14.33 -15.21 5.61
CA LYS A 176 13.12 -16.01 5.84
C LYS A 176 11.99 -15.65 4.89
N TYR A 177 11.74 -14.34 4.69
CA TYR A 177 10.64 -13.92 3.83
C TYR A 177 11.03 -13.88 2.37
N ALA A 178 12.27 -13.56 2.03
CA ALA A 178 12.76 -13.63 0.66
C ALA A 178 12.58 -15.03 0.07
N ALA A 179 12.85 -16.08 0.83
CA ALA A 179 12.65 -17.47 0.42
C ALA A 179 11.18 -17.85 0.11
N LEU A 180 10.21 -17.02 0.54
CA LEU A 180 8.78 -17.26 0.35
C LEU A 180 8.15 -16.36 -0.72
N THR A 181 8.90 -15.41 -1.27
CA THR A 181 8.43 -14.51 -2.34
C THR A 181 8.56 -15.16 -3.72
N SER A 182 7.88 -14.56 -4.70
CA SER A 182 8.09 -14.89 -6.12
C SER A 182 9.53 -14.61 -6.54
N PRO A 183 10.14 -15.40 -7.48
CA PRO A 183 11.47 -15.12 -8.02
C PRO A 183 11.62 -13.75 -8.70
N THR A 184 10.52 -13.11 -9.07
CA THR A 184 10.50 -11.77 -9.68
C THR A 184 10.36 -10.64 -8.67
N CYS A 185 10.13 -10.98 -7.39
CA CYS A 185 10.00 -10.01 -6.30
C CYS A 185 11.31 -9.22 -6.13
N LYS A 186 11.20 -7.90 -6.00
CA LYS A 186 12.33 -7.03 -5.69
C LYS A 186 12.61 -7.05 -4.20
N LEU A 187 13.88 -7.20 -3.82
CA LEU A 187 14.28 -7.37 -2.42
C LEU A 187 15.04 -6.14 -1.94
N PHE A 188 14.52 -5.45 -0.92
CA PHE A 188 15.09 -4.24 -0.37
C PHE A 188 15.36 -4.36 1.12
N LEU A 189 16.54 -3.87 1.53
CA LEU A 189 16.89 -3.61 2.92
C LEU A 189 16.91 -2.11 3.15
N GLN A 190 16.18 -1.65 4.17
CA GLN A 190 16.06 -0.24 4.51
C GLN A 190 16.48 -0.03 5.96
N PRO A 191 17.46 0.86 6.27
CA PRO A 191 17.77 1.17 7.65
C PRO A 191 16.58 1.82 8.34
N GLU A 192 16.31 1.44 9.58
CA GLU A 192 15.41 2.21 10.42
C GLU A 192 16.00 3.63 10.61
N TRP A 193 15.13 4.65 10.57
CA TRP A 193 15.55 6.04 10.41
C TRP A 193 16.48 6.53 11.51
N ASP A 194 16.12 6.35 12.78
CA ASP A 194 16.89 6.86 13.92
C ASP A 194 18.24 6.13 14.08
N LYS A 195 18.34 4.91 13.52
CA LYS A 195 19.55 4.10 13.51
C LYS A 195 20.28 4.09 12.16
N ALA A 196 19.89 4.93 11.22
CA ALA A 196 20.42 4.89 9.86
C ALA A 196 21.95 5.00 9.80
N SER A 197 22.57 5.84 10.62
CA SER A 197 24.02 5.99 10.68
C SER A 197 24.77 4.72 11.16
N GLU A 198 24.16 3.95 12.04
CA GLU A 198 24.70 2.69 12.56
C GLU A 198 24.42 1.51 11.62
N ILE A 199 23.21 1.45 11.08
CA ILE A 199 22.70 0.28 10.36
C ILE A 199 23.08 0.29 8.88
N THR A 200 23.13 1.47 8.22
CA THR A 200 23.45 1.55 6.79
C THR A 200 24.79 0.89 6.42
N PRO A 201 25.90 1.08 7.16
CA PRO A 201 27.15 0.36 6.88
C PRO A 201 26.99 -1.16 6.93
N LEU A 202 26.19 -1.69 7.86
CA LEU A 202 25.94 -3.14 7.98
C LEU A 202 25.12 -3.65 6.79
N ILE A 203 24.12 -2.89 6.34
CA ILE A 203 23.32 -3.23 5.15
C ILE A 203 24.21 -3.24 3.90
N ILE A 204 25.10 -2.26 3.73
CA ILE A 204 26.01 -2.19 2.59
C ILE A 204 26.90 -3.45 2.52
N GLU A 205 27.52 -3.82 3.63
CA GLU A 205 28.37 -5.04 3.66
C GLU A 205 27.54 -6.30 3.44
N TYR A 206 26.31 -6.32 3.95
CA TYR A 206 25.40 -7.45 3.73
C TYR A 206 25.02 -7.58 2.24
N ILE A 207 24.63 -6.50 1.58
CA ILE A 207 24.27 -6.48 0.15
C ILE A 207 25.46 -6.89 -0.72
N LYS A 208 26.69 -6.46 -0.39
CA LYS A 208 27.90 -6.88 -1.12
C LYS A 208 28.12 -8.39 -1.07
N ALA A 209 27.72 -9.04 0.03
CA ALA A 209 27.77 -10.49 0.19
C ALA A 209 26.53 -11.20 -0.38
N HIS A 210 25.39 -10.52 -0.51
CA HIS A 210 24.09 -11.04 -0.95
C HIS A 210 23.50 -10.14 -2.05
N PRO A 211 24.02 -10.20 -3.28
CA PRO A 211 23.73 -9.23 -4.35
C PRO A 211 22.29 -9.28 -4.90
N GLN A 212 21.45 -10.20 -4.43
CA GLN A 212 20.01 -10.21 -4.70
C GLN A 212 19.25 -9.10 -3.96
N TRP A 213 19.85 -8.51 -2.92
CA TRP A 213 19.28 -7.40 -2.16
C TRP A 213 19.74 -6.05 -2.70
N GLU A 214 18.86 -5.06 -2.61
CA GLU A 214 19.12 -3.67 -2.94
C GLU A 214 18.93 -2.78 -1.71
N LEU A 215 19.64 -1.64 -1.68
CA LEU A 215 19.48 -0.65 -0.61
C LEU A 215 18.27 0.23 -0.90
N SER A 216 17.33 0.32 0.03
CA SER A 216 16.31 1.36 0.06
C SER A 216 16.67 2.41 1.11
N LEU A 217 16.56 3.68 0.75
CA LEU A 217 16.66 4.80 1.67
C LEU A 217 15.31 5.54 1.71
N GLN A 218 15.07 6.28 2.80
CA GLN A 218 13.94 7.20 2.90
C GLN A 218 14.35 8.57 2.31
N ILE A 219 14.50 8.64 0.98
CA ILE A 219 15.08 9.85 0.34
C ILE A 219 14.20 11.08 0.55
N HIS A 220 12.87 10.92 0.70
CA HIS A 220 11.95 12.02 0.99
C HIS A 220 12.38 12.79 2.24
N LYS A 221 12.93 12.13 3.26
CA LYS A 221 13.45 12.78 4.47
C LYS A 221 14.74 13.60 4.21
N TYR A 222 15.58 13.16 3.25
CA TYR A 222 16.81 13.89 2.88
C TYR A 222 16.55 15.11 1.99
N ILE A 223 15.52 15.02 1.13
CA ILE A 223 15.17 16.14 0.22
C ILE A 223 14.03 17.01 0.78
N ASN A 224 13.57 16.71 2.01
CA ASN A 224 12.55 17.46 2.75
C ASN A 224 11.23 17.64 1.97
N VAL A 225 10.71 16.54 1.45
CA VAL A 225 9.35 16.44 0.87
C VAL A 225 8.49 15.49 1.70
N PRO A 226 7.15 15.61 1.63
CA PRO A 226 6.24 14.72 2.36
C PRO A 226 6.46 13.27 2.05
#